data_0bbfc0c19efb8078745626c4bb880b37
#
_entry.id   0bbfc0c19efb8078745626c4bb880b37
#
_cell.length_a   1.000
_cell.length_b   1.000
_cell.length_c   1.000
_cell.angle_alpha   90.00
_cell.angle_beta   90.00
_cell.angle_gamma   90.00
#
_symmetry.space_group_name_H-M   'P 1'
#
loop_
_entity.id
_entity.type
_entity.pdbx_description
1 polymer ?
#
loop_
_entity_poly.entity_id
_entity_poly.type
_entity_poly.pdbx_seq_one_letter_code
_entity_poly.pdbx_strand_id
1 'polypeptide(L)'
;MLARCLSASLQGLEARPVVVEVDLAPGLPGVQLVGLPDKAIQESRERVRSALRNSGFRGPLVRVVINLAPADLRKEGPSFDLPIALALLVASGQLARPQLEGLWCAGELGLDGSLRPCRGVIALAAKAQQHKAQALVVPPENAQEASLIEGLTIRTAANLRTLVEQLKGERPWPATGSSTRSSTQPTKPASWPCLDSSLASRALALSAAGGHHLLLVGPPGCGKTRLAHQLPRLLPALSRKEALSITRIHSVAGQLHGIEHLQQQRPFRSPHHSCSAAALLGGGRSPRPGEVSLAHGGVLFLDELAEFPRAVLDQLRQPLEDGAVQISSSQQSTVFPALVTLVAATNPCPCGWHGDRDHGCRCSISQRQRYWQRLSGPLLDRLDLQLRLERRSAKEVAAVLKQPSPTQAAASWCTPAQIERARQRMQRRNPGGDSNGRLSAAALRRTGAIEAAALELWEQLINQRGLSTRSGLQLLRVARTIADLNDRASVDRNAVAEASCFRCTDLLKQPGAQ
;
A
#
# COMPACT_ATOMS: atom_id res chain seq x y z
N MET A 1 44.40 -5.42 9.40
CA MET A 1 44.18 -4.15 8.64
C MET A 1 42.67 -3.88 8.60
N LEU A 2 42.22 -2.75 9.12
CA LEU A 2 40.80 -2.40 9.22
C LEU A 2 40.30 -1.76 7.91
N ALA A 3 39.21 -2.29 7.35
CA ALA A 3 38.50 -1.75 6.19
C ALA A 3 37.03 -1.47 6.53
N ARG A 4 36.41 -0.51 5.83
CA ARG A 4 35.00 -0.10 6.02
C ARG A 4 34.27 -0.03 4.70
N CYS A 5 33.02 -0.45 4.71
CA CYS A 5 32.09 -0.29 3.60
C CYS A 5 30.72 0.16 4.12
N LEU A 6 30.08 1.09 3.42
CA LEU A 6 28.80 1.65 3.82
C LEU A 6 27.63 0.88 3.20
N SER A 7 26.61 0.60 3.98
CA SER A 7 25.37 -0.04 3.58
C SER A 7 24.21 0.45 4.46
N ALA A 8 23.05 -0.19 4.37
CA ALA A 8 21.95 0.05 5.30
C ALA A 8 21.14 -1.22 5.56
N SER A 9 20.49 -1.25 6.73
CA SER A 9 19.49 -2.25 7.10
C SER A 9 18.09 -1.67 7.01
N LEU A 10 17.14 -2.43 6.48
CA LEU A 10 15.75 -2.03 6.46
C LEU A 10 15.11 -2.15 7.85
N GLN A 11 14.39 -1.10 8.25
CA GLN A 11 13.47 -1.10 9.40
C GLN A 11 12.09 -0.61 8.93
N GLY A 12 11.18 -1.54 8.68
CA GLY A 12 9.92 -1.20 8.04
C GLY A 12 10.12 -0.62 6.64
N LEU A 13 9.73 0.63 6.41
CA LEU A 13 9.92 1.32 5.13
C LEU A 13 11.18 2.20 5.08
N GLU A 14 11.91 2.31 6.18
CA GLU A 14 13.10 3.14 6.26
C GLU A 14 14.38 2.30 6.23
N ALA A 15 15.44 2.91 5.73
CA ALA A 15 16.78 2.33 5.81
C ALA A 15 17.58 3.03 6.92
N ARG A 16 18.25 2.25 7.74
CA ARG A 16 19.18 2.72 8.77
C ARG A 16 20.60 2.46 8.33
N PRO A 17 21.51 3.45 8.39
CA PRO A 17 22.90 3.27 7.99
C PRO A 17 23.57 2.16 8.78
N VAL A 18 24.36 1.36 8.06
CA VAL A 18 25.21 0.30 8.64
C VAL A 18 26.61 0.43 8.07
N VAL A 19 27.59 0.47 8.93
CA VAL A 19 29.00 0.40 8.57
C VAL A 19 29.45 -1.04 8.73
N VAL A 20 29.87 -1.65 7.62
CA VAL A 20 30.48 -2.97 7.62
C VAL A 20 31.99 -2.78 7.83
N GLU A 21 32.49 -3.19 8.97
CA GLU A 21 33.91 -3.12 9.34
C GLU A 21 34.51 -4.51 9.27
N VAL A 22 35.64 -4.63 8.63
CA VAL A 22 36.37 -5.91 8.50
C VAL A 22 37.79 -5.70 9.00
N ASP A 23 38.20 -6.52 9.97
CA ASP A 23 39.58 -6.56 10.47
C ASP A 23 40.20 -7.94 10.29
N LEU A 24 41.42 -7.94 9.76
CA LEU A 24 42.26 -9.13 9.59
C LEU A 24 43.28 -9.16 10.73
N ALA A 25 43.16 -10.14 11.61
CA ALA A 25 44.02 -10.35 12.77
C ALA A 25 44.88 -11.63 12.61
N PRO A 26 46.08 -11.66 13.20
CA PRO A 26 46.84 -12.91 13.29
C PRO A 26 46.08 -13.99 14.06
N GLY A 27 46.21 -15.25 13.62
CA GLY A 27 45.58 -16.38 14.30
C GLY A 27 45.06 -17.44 13.32
N LEU A 28 44.45 -18.48 13.87
CA LEU A 28 43.86 -19.56 13.08
C LEU A 28 42.78 -19.03 12.13
N PRO A 29 42.74 -19.52 10.88
CA PRO A 29 41.73 -19.11 9.91
C PRO A 29 40.32 -19.33 10.45
N GLY A 30 39.52 -18.28 10.47
CA GLY A 30 38.13 -18.31 10.93
C GLY A 30 37.45 -16.98 10.70
N VAL A 31 36.12 -17.00 10.51
CA VAL A 31 35.30 -15.78 10.33
C VAL A 31 34.38 -15.62 11.51
N GLN A 32 34.54 -14.55 12.24
CA GLN A 32 33.65 -14.14 13.32
C GLN A 32 32.80 -12.95 12.90
N LEU A 33 31.49 -13.04 13.08
CA LEU A 33 30.50 -12.02 12.69
C LEU A 33 29.84 -11.48 13.95
N VAL A 34 29.89 -10.14 14.14
CA VAL A 34 29.34 -9.44 15.30
C VAL A 34 28.41 -8.30 14.87
N GLY A 35 27.58 -7.77 15.76
CA GLY A 35 26.66 -6.66 15.49
C GLY A 35 25.23 -7.09 15.20
N LEU A 36 24.71 -8.10 15.92
CA LEU A 36 23.33 -8.60 15.83
C LEU A 36 22.89 -9.03 14.41
N PRO A 37 23.67 -9.88 13.72
CA PRO A 37 23.24 -10.41 12.42
C PRO A 37 22.10 -11.41 12.58
N ASP A 38 21.18 -11.45 11.63
CA ASP A 38 20.19 -12.51 11.51
C ASP A 38 20.82 -13.80 10.95
N LYS A 39 20.00 -14.88 10.83
CA LYS A 39 20.47 -16.16 10.30
C LYS A 39 20.97 -16.03 8.85
N ALA A 40 20.31 -15.21 8.01
CA ALA A 40 20.69 -15.04 6.62
C ALA A 40 22.08 -14.38 6.47
N ILE A 41 22.41 -13.42 7.35
CA ILE A 41 23.73 -12.77 7.40
C ILE A 41 24.77 -13.74 7.98
N GLN A 42 24.39 -14.59 8.95
CA GLN A 42 25.31 -15.62 9.45
C GLN A 42 25.74 -16.59 8.33
N GLU A 43 24.83 -16.93 7.42
CA GLU A 43 25.10 -17.75 6.23
C GLU A 43 25.93 -17.01 5.17
N SER A 44 25.98 -15.66 5.19
CA SER A 44 26.80 -14.85 4.27
C SER A 44 28.27 -15.24 4.28
N ARG A 45 28.81 -15.75 5.39
CA ARG A 45 30.21 -16.20 5.49
C ARG A 45 30.57 -17.19 4.37
N GLU A 46 29.73 -18.19 4.18
CA GLU A 46 29.97 -19.24 3.19
C GLU A 46 29.72 -18.74 1.75
N ARG A 47 28.65 -17.91 1.57
CA ARG A 47 28.38 -17.31 0.25
C ARG A 47 29.50 -16.39 -0.19
N VAL A 48 29.92 -15.46 0.66
CA VAL A 48 30.99 -14.48 0.37
C VAL A 48 32.33 -15.22 0.11
N ARG A 49 32.66 -16.21 0.94
CA ARG A 49 33.89 -17.01 0.73
C ARG A 49 33.91 -17.70 -0.62
N SER A 50 32.82 -18.35 -1.01
CA SER A 50 32.67 -19.02 -2.29
C SER A 50 32.67 -18.02 -3.45
N ALA A 51 31.94 -16.92 -3.35
CA ALA A 51 31.89 -15.87 -4.34
C ALA A 51 33.28 -15.26 -4.62
N LEU A 52 34.05 -14.94 -3.58
CA LEU A 52 35.42 -14.44 -3.70
C LEU A 52 36.32 -15.44 -4.47
N ARG A 53 36.33 -16.70 -4.05
CA ARG A 53 37.13 -17.73 -4.69
C ARG A 53 36.75 -17.93 -6.15
N ASN A 54 35.46 -18.06 -6.44
CA ASN A 54 34.97 -18.30 -7.80
C ASN A 54 35.10 -17.07 -8.71
N SER A 55 35.23 -15.86 -8.12
CA SER A 55 35.56 -14.61 -8.84
C SER A 55 37.08 -14.43 -9.06
N GLY A 56 37.93 -15.36 -8.61
CA GLY A 56 39.39 -15.32 -8.78
C GLY A 56 40.15 -14.52 -7.72
N PHE A 57 39.50 -14.19 -6.60
CA PHE A 57 40.12 -13.50 -5.46
C PHE A 57 40.63 -14.48 -4.41
N ARG A 58 41.66 -14.07 -3.69
CA ARG A 58 42.23 -14.88 -2.59
C ARG A 58 41.41 -14.63 -1.32
N GLY A 59 40.87 -15.69 -0.73
CA GLY A 59 40.30 -15.64 0.60
C GLY A 59 41.37 -15.42 1.67
N PRO A 60 41.10 -14.66 2.75
CA PRO A 60 42.06 -14.48 3.84
C PRO A 60 42.31 -15.81 4.58
N LEU A 61 43.59 -16.19 4.74
CA LEU A 61 44.04 -17.36 5.50
C LEU A 61 44.38 -16.99 6.96
N VAL A 62 43.69 -16.01 7.51
CA VAL A 62 43.88 -15.47 8.85
C VAL A 62 42.53 -15.33 9.57
N ARG A 63 42.56 -14.97 10.83
CA ARG A 63 41.33 -14.66 11.58
C ARG A 63 40.70 -13.39 11.03
N VAL A 64 39.41 -13.47 10.67
CA VAL A 64 38.59 -12.37 10.15
C VAL A 64 37.55 -12.02 11.17
N VAL A 65 37.46 -10.74 11.56
CA VAL A 65 36.36 -10.20 12.36
C VAL A 65 35.56 -9.25 11.48
N ILE A 66 34.26 -9.52 11.33
CA ILE A 66 33.33 -8.68 10.59
C ILE A 66 32.37 -8.07 11.62
N ASN A 67 32.37 -6.74 11.74
CA ASN A 67 31.47 -6.02 12.60
C ASN A 67 30.46 -5.23 11.77
N LEU A 68 29.18 -5.37 12.11
CA LEU A 68 28.08 -4.61 11.51
C LEU A 68 27.64 -3.53 12.51
N ALA A 69 28.17 -2.32 12.38
CA ALA A 69 27.86 -1.19 13.26
C ALA A 69 26.64 -0.39 12.79
N PRO A 70 25.79 0.11 13.69
CA PRO A 70 25.86 0.06 15.15
C PRO A 70 25.35 -1.27 15.74
N ALA A 71 25.81 -1.63 16.94
CA ALA A 71 25.53 -2.94 17.54
C ALA A 71 24.09 -3.10 18.06
N ASP A 72 23.40 -2.00 18.38
CA ASP A 72 22.01 -1.95 18.85
C ASP A 72 20.98 -2.18 17.75
N LEU A 73 21.37 -1.99 16.49
CA LEU A 73 20.53 -2.23 15.33
C LEU A 73 20.62 -3.68 14.88
N ARG A 74 19.49 -4.37 14.80
CA ARG A 74 19.42 -5.68 14.16
C ARG A 74 19.54 -5.55 12.64
N LYS A 75 20.40 -6.37 12.04
CA LYS A 75 20.59 -6.41 10.59
C LYS A 75 19.94 -7.67 10.04
N GLU A 76 19.25 -7.51 8.94
CA GLU A 76 18.44 -8.58 8.35
C GLU A 76 18.66 -8.68 6.83
N GLY A 77 18.67 -9.93 6.36
CA GLY A 77 18.72 -10.27 4.96
C GLY A 77 20.11 -10.34 4.33
N PRO A 78 20.19 -10.90 3.12
CA PRO A 78 21.48 -11.19 2.45
C PRO A 78 22.11 -9.97 1.75
N SER A 79 21.51 -8.78 1.83
CA SER A 79 21.99 -7.56 1.16
C SER A 79 23.40 -7.11 1.61
N PHE A 80 23.89 -7.66 2.72
CA PHE A 80 25.23 -7.38 3.25
C PHE A 80 26.35 -8.22 2.63
N ASP A 81 26.02 -9.21 1.79
CA ASP A 81 27.06 -10.06 1.16
C ASP A 81 28.05 -9.20 0.35
N LEU A 82 27.53 -8.29 -0.49
CA LEU A 82 28.36 -7.40 -1.30
C LEU A 82 29.24 -6.46 -0.47
N PRO A 83 28.72 -5.67 0.50
CA PRO A 83 29.56 -4.81 1.32
C PRO A 83 30.58 -5.58 2.17
N ILE A 84 30.26 -6.78 2.63
CA ILE A 84 31.22 -7.65 3.33
C ILE A 84 32.36 -8.08 2.39
N ALA A 85 32.02 -8.53 1.15
CA ALA A 85 33.01 -8.94 0.16
C ALA A 85 33.96 -7.79 -0.21
N LEU A 86 33.43 -6.59 -0.44
CA LEU A 86 34.24 -5.41 -0.78
C LEU A 86 35.17 -4.99 0.38
N ALA A 87 34.64 -4.99 1.61
CA ALA A 87 35.44 -4.67 2.80
C ALA A 87 36.56 -5.73 3.01
N LEU A 88 36.30 -7.03 2.74
CA LEU A 88 37.30 -8.09 2.78
C LEU A 88 38.40 -7.89 1.73
N LEU A 89 38.03 -7.48 0.51
CA LEU A 89 39.01 -7.23 -0.56
C LEU A 89 39.92 -6.05 -0.21
N VAL A 90 39.37 -5.01 0.42
CA VAL A 90 40.18 -3.86 0.91
C VAL A 90 41.07 -4.28 2.08
N ALA A 91 40.54 -5.02 3.05
CA ALA A 91 41.31 -5.46 4.20
C ALA A 91 42.46 -6.39 3.80
N SER A 92 42.29 -7.20 2.72
CA SER A 92 43.32 -8.10 2.17
C SER A 92 44.25 -7.46 1.16
N GLY A 93 44.12 -6.14 0.89
CA GLY A 93 44.97 -5.41 -0.05
C GLY A 93 44.71 -5.69 -1.54
N GLN A 94 43.63 -6.40 -1.87
CA GLN A 94 43.27 -6.71 -3.27
C GLN A 94 42.48 -5.59 -3.95
N LEU A 95 41.92 -4.65 -3.15
CA LEU A 95 41.28 -3.42 -3.55
C LEU A 95 41.81 -2.28 -2.70
N ALA A 96 42.06 -1.11 -3.30
CA ALA A 96 42.56 0.05 -2.56
C ALA A 96 41.41 0.74 -1.77
N ARG A 97 41.72 1.24 -0.57
CA ARG A 97 40.77 1.85 0.35
C ARG A 97 40.02 3.05 -0.27
N PRO A 98 40.66 3.98 -1.01
CA PRO A 98 39.97 5.13 -1.60
C PRO A 98 38.83 4.77 -2.56
N GLN A 99 38.85 3.55 -3.12
CA GLN A 99 37.82 3.09 -4.06
C GLN A 99 36.46 2.82 -3.40
N LEU A 100 36.40 2.72 -2.05
CA LEU A 100 35.16 2.58 -1.30
C LEU A 100 34.72 3.88 -0.60
N GLU A 101 35.52 4.95 -0.64
CA GLU A 101 35.17 6.20 0.01
C GLU A 101 33.95 6.86 -0.63
N GLY A 102 32.95 7.20 0.21
CA GLY A 102 31.67 7.75 -0.26
C GLY A 102 30.77 6.78 -1.04
N LEU A 103 31.19 5.52 -1.17
CA LEU A 103 30.42 4.49 -1.86
C LEU A 103 29.51 3.75 -0.87
N TRP A 104 28.23 3.65 -1.22
CA TRP A 104 27.28 2.77 -0.55
C TRP A 104 27.03 1.56 -1.43
N CYS A 105 26.78 0.40 -0.81
CA CYS A 105 26.50 -0.81 -1.59
C CYS A 105 25.54 -1.74 -0.86
N ALA A 106 24.74 -2.45 -1.67
CA ALA A 106 23.90 -3.55 -1.23
C ALA A 106 23.72 -4.56 -2.36
N GLY A 107 23.68 -5.83 -2.01
CA GLY A 107 23.46 -6.93 -2.94
C GLY A 107 23.70 -8.26 -2.27
N GLU A 108 22.96 -9.27 -2.68
CA GLU A 108 23.25 -10.67 -2.36
C GLU A 108 24.29 -11.21 -3.36
N LEU A 109 25.16 -12.10 -2.92
CA LEU A 109 26.12 -12.77 -3.78
C LEU A 109 25.71 -14.22 -4.04
N GLY A 110 25.67 -14.59 -5.31
CA GLY A 110 25.67 -15.98 -5.70
C GLY A 110 27.02 -16.66 -5.40
N LEU A 111 27.05 -17.96 -5.24
CA LEU A 111 28.30 -18.72 -5.01
C LEU A 111 29.30 -18.56 -6.16
N ASP A 112 28.81 -18.26 -7.36
CA ASP A 112 29.58 -17.95 -8.57
C ASP A 112 30.09 -16.50 -8.64
N GLY A 113 29.76 -15.68 -7.65
CA GLY A 113 30.06 -14.25 -7.60
C GLY A 113 29.08 -13.37 -8.34
N SER A 114 27.96 -13.87 -8.86
CA SER A 114 26.90 -13.06 -9.45
C SER A 114 26.26 -12.15 -8.40
N LEU A 115 25.89 -10.92 -8.78
CA LEU A 115 25.12 -10.01 -7.94
C LEU A 115 23.63 -10.31 -8.12
N ARG A 116 22.95 -10.59 -7.01
CA ARG A 116 21.51 -10.90 -6.98
C ARG A 116 20.70 -9.79 -6.34
N PRO A 117 19.47 -9.57 -6.80
CA PRO A 117 18.63 -8.47 -6.33
C PRO A 117 18.31 -8.58 -4.85
N CYS A 118 18.18 -7.41 -4.20
CA CYS A 118 17.76 -7.29 -2.83
C CYS A 118 16.50 -6.41 -2.72
N ARG A 119 15.83 -6.47 -1.57
CA ARG A 119 14.57 -5.74 -1.32
C ARG A 119 14.82 -4.37 -0.74
N GLY A 120 13.89 -3.44 -0.97
CA GLY A 120 13.89 -2.13 -0.33
C GLY A 120 15.00 -1.21 -0.80
N VAL A 121 15.52 -1.42 -1.99
CA VAL A 121 16.63 -0.63 -2.53
C VAL A 121 16.27 0.85 -2.66
N ILE A 122 15.01 1.17 -2.91
CA ILE A 122 14.55 2.57 -2.95
C ILE A 122 14.72 3.27 -1.58
N ALA A 123 14.50 2.56 -0.47
CA ALA A 123 14.71 3.12 0.86
C ALA A 123 16.22 3.33 1.14
N LEU A 124 17.04 2.38 0.71
CA LEU A 124 18.50 2.47 0.81
C LEU A 124 19.04 3.60 -0.05
N ALA A 125 18.58 3.75 -1.30
CA ALA A 125 18.96 4.84 -2.19
C ALA A 125 18.59 6.21 -1.60
N ALA A 126 17.37 6.35 -1.05
CA ALA A 126 16.95 7.57 -0.37
C ALA A 126 17.85 7.90 0.83
N LYS A 127 18.27 6.88 1.60
CA LYS A 127 19.18 7.06 2.74
C LYS A 127 20.59 7.44 2.30
N ALA A 128 21.12 6.78 1.28
CA ALA A 128 22.42 7.10 0.70
C ALA A 128 22.47 8.56 0.18
N GLN A 129 21.41 9.00 -0.51
CA GLN A 129 21.26 10.38 -0.97
C GLN A 129 21.26 11.38 0.20
N GLN A 130 20.50 11.11 1.27
CA GLN A 130 20.48 11.96 2.49
C GLN A 130 21.86 12.11 3.12
N HIS A 131 22.67 11.05 3.07
CA HIS A 131 24.06 11.05 3.55
C HIS A 131 25.08 11.54 2.52
N LYS A 132 24.61 12.15 1.39
CA LYS A 132 25.46 12.69 0.32
C LYS A 132 26.46 11.67 -0.22
N ALA A 133 26.02 10.41 -0.38
CA ALA A 133 26.84 9.37 -0.99
C ALA A 133 27.27 9.79 -2.41
N GLN A 134 28.50 9.49 -2.78
CA GLN A 134 29.01 9.72 -4.14
C GLN A 134 28.32 8.81 -5.15
N ALA A 135 28.13 7.55 -4.76
CA ALA A 135 27.41 6.58 -5.57
C ALA A 135 26.83 5.44 -4.70
N LEU A 136 25.83 4.76 -5.27
CA LEU A 136 25.26 3.54 -4.73
C LEU A 136 25.47 2.40 -5.72
N VAL A 137 26.12 1.31 -5.27
CA VAL A 137 26.29 0.07 -6.04
C VAL A 137 25.16 -0.88 -5.68
N VAL A 138 24.45 -1.34 -6.69
CA VAL A 138 23.35 -2.32 -6.56
C VAL A 138 23.42 -3.35 -7.69
N PRO A 139 22.78 -4.51 -7.54
CA PRO A 139 22.59 -5.46 -8.64
C PRO A 139 21.88 -4.80 -9.84
N PRO A 140 22.12 -5.28 -11.08
CA PRO A 140 21.51 -4.70 -12.28
C PRO A 140 19.99 -4.63 -12.23
N GLU A 141 19.33 -5.64 -11.65
CA GLU A 141 17.87 -5.74 -11.52
C GLU A 141 17.28 -4.66 -10.57
N ASN A 142 18.09 -4.13 -9.66
CA ASN A 142 17.72 -3.06 -8.76
C ASN A 142 18.06 -1.65 -9.28
N ALA A 143 18.78 -1.56 -10.41
CA ALA A 143 19.26 -0.27 -10.92
C ALA A 143 18.11 0.72 -11.20
N GLN A 144 17.07 0.25 -11.86
CA GLN A 144 15.90 1.06 -12.21
C GLN A 144 15.18 1.56 -10.95
N GLU A 145 14.96 0.68 -9.97
CA GLU A 145 14.38 1.02 -8.68
C GLU A 145 15.22 2.08 -7.94
N ALA A 146 16.52 1.91 -7.87
CA ALA A 146 17.43 2.88 -7.22
C ALA A 146 17.43 4.24 -7.92
N SER A 147 17.34 4.26 -9.26
CA SER A 147 17.33 5.47 -10.09
C SER A 147 16.07 6.33 -9.91
N LEU A 148 15.01 5.83 -9.26
CA LEU A 148 13.84 6.62 -8.88
C LEU A 148 14.15 7.73 -7.86
N ILE A 149 15.30 7.62 -7.17
CA ILE A 149 15.80 8.65 -6.25
C ILE A 149 16.73 9.58 -7.02
N GLU A 150 16.30 10.82 -7.23
CA GLU A 150 17.06 11.83 -7.94
C GLU A 150 18.30 12.29 -7.17
N GLY A 151 19.35 12.67 -7.88
CA GLY A 151 20.57 13.25 -7.29
C GLY A 151 21.53 12.22 -6.67
N LEU A 152 21.35 10.92 -6.96
CA LEU A 152 22.26 9.86 -6.55
C LEU A 152 22.79 9.13 -7.79
N THR A 153 24.10 8.96 -7.87
CA THR A 153 24.73 8.18 -8.94
C THR A 153 24.53 6.69 -8.64
N ILE A 154 23.88 5.95 -9.55
CA ILE A 154 23.69 4.50 -9.42
C ILE A 154 24.74 3.80 -10.27
N ARG A 155 25.38 2.80 -9.69
CA ARG A 155 26.37 1.95 -10.34
C ARG A 155 25.97 0.49 -10.25
N THR A 156 26.22 -0.27 -11.30
CA THR A 156 25.84 -1.68 -11.38
C THR A 156 26.97 -2.54 -11.94
N ALA A 157 27.00 -3.78 -11.51
CA ALA A 157 27.85 -4.81 -12.09
C ALA A 157 27.13 -6.17 -12.05
N ALA A 158 27.32 -7.00 -13.05
CA ALA A 158 26.69 -8.32 -13.11
C ALA A 158 27.29 -9.31 -12.09
N ASN A 159 28.55 -9.14 -11.74
CA ASN A 159 29.27 -10.01 -10.81
C ASN A 159 30.39 -9.26 -10.07
N LEU A 160 30.91 -9.88 -9.02
CA LEU A 160 31.93 -9.31 -8.14
C LEU A 160 33.23 -8.99 -8.87
N ARG A 161 33.68 -9.84 -9.84
CA ARG A 161 34.87 -9.59 -10.63
C ARG A 161 34.75 -8.32 -11.46
N THR A 162 33.68 -8.20 -12.24
CA THR A 162 33.38 -7.00 -13.04
C THR A 162 33.32 -5.75 -12.17
N LEU A 163 32.70 -5.85 -11.00
CA LEU A 163 32.63 -4.72 -10.07
C LEU A 163 34.00 -4.25 -9.61
N VAL A 164 34.89 -5.17 -9.25
CA VAL A 164 36.27 -4.84 -8.81
C VAL A 164 37.10 -4.26 -9.96
N GLU A 165 36.99 -4.80 -11.19
CA GLU A 165 37.62 -4.23 -12.40
C GLU A 165 37.15 -2.78 -12.65
N GLN A 166 35.84 -2.51 -12.47
CA GLN A 166 35.26 -1.15 -12.61
C GLN A 166 35.73 -0.21 -11.50
N LEU A 167 35.80 -0.68 -10.24
CA LEU A 167 36.31 0.12 -9.13
C LEU A 167 37.80 0.45 -9.29
N LYS A 168 38.60 -0.43 -9.89
CA LYS A 168 40.00 -0.18 -10.22
C LYS A 168 40.21 0.70 -11.45
N GLY A 169 39.15 0.99 -12.20
CA GLY A 169 39.25 1.73 -13.46
C GLY A 169 39.71 0.91 -14.65
N GLU A 170 39.89 -0.42 -14.48
CA GLU A 170 40.27 -1.36 -15.53
C GLU A 170 39.14 -1.59 -16.55
N ARG A 171 37.90 -1.33 -16.14
CA ARG A 171 36.70 -1.48 -16.97
C ARG A 171 35.79 -0.26 -16.80
N PRO A 172 35.20 0.29 -17.89
CA PRO A 172 34.25 1.37 -17.77
C PRO A 172 32.96 0.92 -17.10
N TRP A 173 32.35 1.82 -16.34
CA TRP A 173 30.99 1.60 -15.83
C TRP A 173 30.03 1.50 -17.01
N PRO A 174 29.05 0.58 -16.97
CA PRO A 174 27.99 0.57 -17.96
C PRO A 174 27.32 1.95 -17.94
N ALA A 175 27.02 2.48 -19.12
CA ALA A 175 26.23 3.68 -19.19
C ALA A 175 24.93 3.41 -18.41
N THR A 176 24.85 3.94 -17.21
CA THR A 176 23.56 4.05 -16.53
C THR A 176 22.71 4.87 -17.47
N GLY A 177 21.74 4.23 -18.12
CA GLY A 177 20.80 4.96 -18.93
C GLY A 177 20.31 6.07 -18.03
N SER A 178 20.79 7.30 -18.31
CA SER A 178 20.09 8.48 -17.83
C SER A 178 18.70 8.25 -18.36
N SER A 179 17.79 7.85 -17.48
CA SER A 179 16.38 7.90 -17.83
C SER A 179 16.19 9.32 -18.29
N THR A 180 16.29 9.50 -19.62
CA THR A 180 15.82 10.70 -20.28
C THR A 180 14.56 11.01 -19.53
N ARG A 181 14.52 12.20 -18.93
CA ARG A 181 13.34 12.75 -18.28
C ARG A 181 12.16 12.45 -19.20
N SER A 182 11.67 11.23 -19.13
CA SER A 182 10.37 10.90 -19.64
C SER A 182 9.49 11.74 -18.74
N SER A 183 9.19 12.93 -19.22
CA SER A 183 8.14 13.75 -18.66
C SER A 183 7.00 12.77 -18.47
N THR A 184 6.80 12.36 -17.23
CA THR A 184 5.67 11.56 -16.82
C THR A 184 4.44 12.41 -17.08
N GLN A 185 4.04 12.45 -18.36
CA GLN A 185 2.66 12.80 -18.64
C GLN A 185 1.87 11.74 -17.87
N PRO A 186 1.02 12.15 -16.95
CA PRO A 186 0.12 11.21 -16.28
C PRO A 186 -0.54 10.44 -17.40
N THR A 187 -0.27 9.13 -17.48
CA THR A 187 -0.97 8.27 -18.41
C THR A 187 -2.44 8.49 -18.12
N LYS A 188 -3.12 9.17 -19.06
CA LYS A 188 -4.57 9.35 -18.97
C LYS A 188 -5.12 7.96 -18.67
N PRO A 189 -5.88 7.78 -17.59
CA PRO A 189 -6.45 6.48 -17.28
C PRO A 189 -7.19 6.03 -18.53
N ALA A 190 -6.90 4.81 -18.99
CA ALA A 190 -7.58 4.22 -20.12
C ALA A 190 -9.08 4.33 -19.86
N SER A 191 -9.79 5.09 -20.67
CA SER A 191 -11.22 5.38 -20.63
C SER A 191 -11.86 5.36 -19.22
N TRP A 192 -12.40 6.50 -18.80
CA TRP A 192 -13.18 6.59 -17.56
C TRP A 192 -14.32 5.59 -17.59
N PRO A 193 -14.62 4.91 -16.47
CA PRO A 193 -15.80 4.08 -16.42
C PRO A 193 -17.03 4.96 -16.64
N CYS A 194 -17.90 4.55 -17.55
CA CYS A 194 -19.19 5.20 -17.73
C CYS A 194 -20.03 4.94 -16.48
N LEU A 195 -20.18 5.96 -15.64
CA LEU A 195 -21.09 5.93 -14.50
C LEU A 195 -22.49 6.21 -15.04
N ASP A 196 -23.36 5.20 -14.98
CA ASP A 196 -24.78 5.37 -15.27
C ASP A 196 -25.45 6.22 -14.16
N SER A 197 -26.73 6.55 -14.34
CA SER A 197 -27.51 7.31 -13.35
C SER A 197 -27.96 6.48 -12.15
N SER A 198 -27.36 5.32 -11.90
CA SER A 198 -27.72 4.46 -10.78
C SER A 198 -27.16 4.98 -9.45
N LEU A 199 -27.85 4.62 -8.37
CA LEU A 199 -27.40 4.90 -7.00
C LEU A 199 -26.03 4.27 -6.71
N ALA A 200 -25.72 3.15 -7.38
CA ALA A 200 -24.41 2.49 -7.28
C ALA A 200 -23.28 3.34 -7.86
N SER A 201 -23.50 3.94 -9.02
CA SER A 201 -22.55 4.86 -9.63
C SER A 201 -22.35 6.13 -8.79
N ARG A 202 -23.41 6.64 -8.17
CA ARG A 202 -23.33 7.76 -7.24
C ARG A 202 -22.51 7.41 -5.99
N ALA A 203 -22.71 6.21 -5.42
CA ALA A 203 -21.93 5.72 -4.29
C ALA A 203 -20.43 5.61 -4.63
N LEU A 204 -20.08 5.12 -5.83
CA LEU A 204 -18.70 5.09 -6.30
C LEU A 204 -18.10 6.49 -6.43
N ALA A 205 -18.85 7.46 -6.98
CA ALA A 205 -18.42 8.85 -7.09
C ALA A 205 -18.16 9.48 -5.71
N LEU A 206 -19.05 9.24 -4.74
CA LEU A 206 -18.90 9.69 -3.35
C LEU A 206 -17.69 9.04 -2.68
N SER A 207 -17.52 7.73 -2.85
CA SER A 207 -16.36 7.00 -2.34
C SER A 207 -15.06 7.55 -2.95
N ALA A 208 -15.02 7.77 -4.27
CA ALA A 208 -13.86 8.31 -4.97
C ALA A 208 -13.55 9.76 -4.55
N ALA A 209 -14.54 10.61 -4.42
CA ALA A 209 -14.33 12.01 -4.05
C ALA A 209 -13.97 12.18 -2.57
N GLY A 210 -14.75 11.57 -1.68
CA GLY A 210 -14.64 11.76 -0.23
C GLY A 210 -13.72 10.79 0.51
N GLY A 211 -13.25 9.72 -0.15
CA GLY A 211 -12.48 8.66 0.52
C GLY A 211 -13.36 7.84 1.48
N HIS A 212 -14.64 7.69 1.17
CA HIS A 212 -15.60 6.94 1.98
C HIS A 212 -15.50 5.43 1.74
N HIS A 213 -15.54 4.66 2.82
CA HIS A 213 -15.58 3.20 2.75
C HIS A 213 -16.99 2.74 2.32
N LEU A 214 -17.04 1.72 1.46
CA LEU A 214 -18.26 1.28 0.79
C LEU A 214 -18.58 -0.19 1.09
N LEU A 215 -19.81 -0.48 1.48
CA LEU A 215 -20.37 -1.83 1.58
C LEU A 215 -21.40 -2.05 0.47
N LEU A 216 -21.19 -3.11 -0.32
CA LEU A 216 -22.10 -3.56 -1.35
C LEU A 216 -22.77 -4.85 -0.90
N VAL A 217 -24.09 -4.84 -0.75
CA VAL A 217 -24.88 -6.01 -0.37
C VAL A 217 -25.80 -6.38 -1.52
N GLY A 218 -25.78 -7.62 -1.98
CA GLY A 218 -26.67 -8.02 -3.07
C GLY A 218 -26.51 -9.48 -3.46
N PRO A 219 -27.47 -10.01 -4.25
CA PRO A 219 -27.44 -11.40 -4.68
C PRO A 219 -26.23 -11.71 -5.57
N PRO A 220 -25.91 -12.99 -5.79
CA PRO A 220 -24.89 -13.39 -6.75
C PRO A 220 -25.20 -12.83 -8.14
N GLY A 221 -24.16 -12.38 -8.86
CA GLY A 221 -24.28 -11.87 -10.22
C GLY A 221 -24.85 -10.45 -10.37
N CYS A 222 -25.12 -9.69 -9.28
CA CYS A 222 -25.59 -8.30 -9.38
C CYS A 222 -24.49 -7.27 -9.70
N GLY A 223 -23.24 -7.70 -9.89
CA GLY A 223 -22.14 -6.82 -10.34
C GLY A 223 -21.31 -6.18 -9.24
N LYS A 224 -21.35 -6.65 -8.00
CA LYS A 224 -20.55 -6.12 -6.86
C LYS A 224 -19.06 -5.98 -7.19
N THR A 225 -18.45 -7.06 -7.65
CA THR A 225 -17.02 -7.13 -8.02
C THR A 225 -16.69 -6.19 -9.18
N ARG A 226 -17.58 -6.12 -10.19
CA ARG A 226 -17.42 -5.20 -11.33
C ARG A 226 -17.41 -3.73 -10.88
N LEU A 227 -18.30 -3.36 -9.97
CA LEU A 227 -18.34 -2.01 -9.40
C LEU A 227 -17.07 -1.69 -8.61
N ALA A 228 -16.58 -2.63 -7.77
CA ALA A 228 -15.35 -2.44 -7.02
C ALA A 228 -14.14 -2.16 -7.93
N HIS A 229 -14.01 -2.89 -9.05
CA HIS A 229 -12.94 -2.70 -10.03
C HIS A 229 -12.99 -1.35 -10.79
N GLN A 230 -14.13 -0.65 -10.76
CA GLN A 230 -14.24 0.69 -11.36
C GLN A 230 -13.66 1.78 -10.45
N LEU A 231 -13.67 1.59 -9.13
CA LEU A 231 -13.29 2.63 -8.16
C LEU A 231 -11.84 3.14 -8.34
N PRO A 232 -10.80 2.32 -8.55
CA PRO A 232 -9.44 2.82 -8.75
C PRO A 232 -9.32 3.81 -9.91
N ARG A 233 -10.14 3.63 -10.96
CA ARG A 233 -10.14 4.51 -12.14
C ARG A 233 -10.81 5.85 -11.88
N LEU A 234 -11.67 5.95 -10.86
CA LEU A 234 -12.33 7.17 -10.43
C LEU A 234 -11.49 7.99 -9.45
N LEU A 235 -10.48 7.37 -8.85
CA LEU A 235 -9.58 8.07 -7.94
C LEU A 235 -8.66 9.03 -8.73
N PRO A 236 -8.31 10.20 -8.17
CA PRO A 236 -7.42 11.13 -8.83
C PRO A 236 -6.02 10.53 -9.06
N ALA A 237 -5.29 11.08 -10.02
CA ALA A 237 -3.91 10.70 -10.28
C ALA A 237 -3.06 10.77 -8.99
N LEU A 238 -2.04 9.92 -8.90
CA LEU A 238 -1.11 9.93 -7.78
C LEU A 238 -0.22 11.18 -7.84
N SER A 239 -0.10 11.86 -6.71
CA SER A 239 0.99 12.82 -6.55
C SER A 239 2.33 12.08 -6.47
N ARG A 240 3.44 12.77 -6.79
CA ARG A 240 4.79 12.17 -6.68
C ARG A 240 5.07 11.60 -5.28
N LYS A 241 4.61 12.29 -4.22
CA LYS A 241 4.76 11.84 -2.83
C LYS A 241 4.00 10.54 -2.57
N GLU A 242 2.74 10.44 -3.02
CA GLU A 242 1.95 9.21 -2.92
C GLU A 242 2.58 8.08 -3.73
N ALA A 243 2.96 8.33 -4.98
CA ALA A 243 3.61 7.35 -5.85
C ALA A 243 4.90 6.79 -5.21
N LEU A 244 5.73 7.65 -4.63
CA LEU A 244 6.95 7.24 -3.93
C LEU A 244 6.64 6.40 -2.68
N SER A 245 5.63 6.79 -1.89
CA SER A 245 5.20 6.02 -0.71
C SER A 245 4.74 4.61 -1.09
N ILE A 246 3.89 4.50 -2.12
CA ILE A 246 3.40 3.23 -2.64
C ILE A 246 4.57 2.37 -3.16
N THR A 247 5.45 2.96 -3.97
CA THR A 247 6.60 2.25 -4.53
C THR A 247 7.52 1.71 -3.43
N ARG A 248 7.76 2.48 -2.35
CA ARG A 248 8.53 2.02 -1.18
C ARG A 248 7.89 0.81 -0.50
N ILE A 249 6.58 0.80 -0.31
CA ILE A 249 5.87 -0.33 0.31
C ILE A 249 6.04 -1.59 -0.54
N HIS A 250 5.84 -1.47 -1.86
CA HIS A 250 6.00 -2.58 -2.79
C HIS A 250 7.45 -3.08 -2.91
N SER A 251 8.43 -2.16 -2.83
CA SER A 251 9.86 -2.48 -2.78
C SER A 251 10.21 -3.36 -1.56
N VAL A 252 9.81 -2.92 -0.36
CA VAL A 252 10.04 -3.66 0.88
C VAL A 252 9.32 -5.02 0.87
N ALA A 253 8.14 -5.09 0.26
CA ALA A 253 7.42 -6.35 0.06
C ALA A 253 8.11 -7.30 -0.93
N GLY A 254 9.06 -6.81 -1.74
CA GLY A 254 9.72 -7.57 -2.80
C GLY A 254 8.82 -7.80 -4.01
N GLN A 255 7.88 -6.88 -4.27
CA GLN A 255 6.92 -6.96 -5.38
C GLN A 255 7.28 -6.02 -6.56
N LEU A 256 8.43 -5.35 -6.49
CA LEU A 256 8.94 -4.53 -7.58
C LEU A 256 9.89 -5.35 -8.46
N HIS A 257 9.40 -5.89 -9.56
CA HIS A 257 10.23 -6.52 -10.59
C HIS A 257 10.14 -5.70 -11.87
N GLY A 258 11.29 -5.22 -12.38
CA GLY A 258 11.38 -4.55 -13.69
C GLY A 258 10.61 -3.22 -13.80
N ILE A 259 10.46 -2.46 -12.71
CA ILE A 259 9.75 -1.18 -12.72
C ILE A 259 10.71 -0.06 -13.12
N GLU A 260 10.45 0.55 -14.29
CA GLU A 260 11.21 1.70 -14.82
C GLU A 260 10.75 3.05 -14.24
N HIS A 261 9.55 3.11 -13.64
CA HIS A 261 8.93 4.34 -13.17
C HIS A 261 8.27 4.14 -11.81
N LEU A 262 8.05 5.24 -11.08
CA LEU A 262 7.20 5.24 -9.89
C LEU A 262 5.83 4.65 -10.22
N GLN A 263 5.21 3.98 -9.23
CA GLN A 263 3.85 3.47 -9.37
C GLN A 263 2.92 4.59 -9.83
N GLN A 264 2.36 4.45 -11.04
CA GLN A 264 1.48 5.47 -11.64
C GLN A 264 0.00 5.21 -11.36
N GLN A 265 -0.35 3.96 -11.12
CA GLN A 265 -1.73 3.55 -10.85
C GLN A 265 -1.96 3.32 -9.37
N ARG A 266 -3.15 3.68 -8.90
CA ARG A 266 -3.55 3.40 -7.53
C ARG A 266 -3.71 1.89 -7.33
N PRO A 267 -3.12 1.31 -6.27
CA PRO A 267 -3.21 -0.12 -6.01
C PRO A 267 -4.66 -0.58 -5.84
N PHE A 268 -4.95 -1.77 -6.36
CA PHE A 268 -6.17 -2.52 -6.08
C PHE A 268 -5.78 -3.89 -5.54
N ARG A 269 -6.12 -4.14 -4.29
CA ARG A 269 -5.80 -5.42 -3.63
C ARG A 269 -7.08 -6.12 -3.25
N SER A 270 -7.17 -7.41 -3.61
CA SER A 270 -8.34 -8.24 -3.36
C SER A 270 -7.89 -9.58 -2.75
N PRO A 271 -7.58 -9.59 -1.44
CA PRO A 271 -7.19 -10.82 -0.76
C PRO A 271 -8.38 -11.79 -0.70
N HIS A 272 -8.08 -13.07 -0.82
CA HIS A 272 -9.08 -14.13 -0.68
C HIS A 272 -9.58 -14.20 0.77
N HIS A 273 -10.84 -14.56 1.00
CA HIS A 273 -11.43 -14.62 2.34
C HIS A 273 -10.74 -15.62 3.30
N SER A 274 -10.01 -16.62 2.77
CA SER A 274 -9.20 -17.55 3.56
C SER A 274 -7.83 -17.02 3.98
N CYS A 275 -7.49 -15.76 3.67
CA CYS A 275 -6.19 -15.19 4.03
C CYS A 275 -6.03 -15.11 5.56
N SER A 276 -4.81 -15.35 6.04
CA SER A 276 -4.48 -15.19 7.45
C SER A 276 -4.38 -13.72 7.86
N ALA A 277 -4.50 -13.45 9.17
CA ALA A 277 -4.30 -12.10 9.71
C ALA A 277 -2.90 -11.53 9.33
N ALA A 278 -1.88 -12.37 9.34
CA ALA A 278 -0.52 -11.97 8.94
C ALA A 278 -0.42 -11.64 7.44
N ALA A 279 -1.15 -12.33 6.57
CA ALA A 279 -1.22 -11.99 5.15
C ALA A 279 -1.97 -10.67 4.93
N LEU A 280 -3.05 -10.43 5.68
CA LEU A 280 -3.86 -9.22 5.54
C LEU A 280 -3.16 -7.98 6.09
N LEU A 281 -2.65 -8.03 7.31
CA LEU A 281 -2.05 -6.87 8.00
C LEU A 281 -0.55 -6.80 7.87
N GLY A 282 0.08 -7.92 7.67
CA GLY A 282 1.51 -8.04 7.74
C GLY A 282 1.96 -8.71 9.03
N GLY A 283 3.22 -9.00 9.13
CA GLY A 283 3.78 -9.70 10.30
C GLY A 283 5.06 -10.45 9.97
N GLY A 284 5.35 -11.42 10.80
CA GLY A 284 6.56 -12.23 10.70
C GLY A 284 7.66 -11.78 11.66
N ARG A 285 8.71 -12.59 11.75
CA ARG A 285 9.87 -12.30 12.60
C ARG A 285 10.61 -11.05 12.12
N SER A 286 10.66 -10.85 10.80
CA SER A 286 11.03 -9.62 10.12
C SER A 286 9.73 -9.01 9.58
N PRO A 287 9.21 -7.93 10.20
CA PRO A 287 7.91 -7.38 9.85
C PRO A 287 7.82 -6.98 8.38
N ARG A 288 6.85 -7.56 7.66
CA ARG A 288 6.56 -7.24 6.25
C ARG A 288 5.18 -6.63 6.11
N PRO A 289 4.98 -5.71 5.15
CA PRO A 289 3.66 -5.16 4.88
C PRO A 289 2.71 -6.25 4.36
N GLY A 290 1.46 -6.26 4.85
CA GLY A 290 0.39 -7.11 4.36
C GLY A 290 -0.45 -6.42 3.28
N GLU A 291 -1.55 -7.08 2.86
CA GLU A 291 -2.44 -6.62 1.80
C GLU A 291 -3.03 -5.23 2.06
N VAL A 292 -3.31 -4.89 3.33
CA VAL A 292 -3.81 -3.56 3.72
C VAL A 292 -2.78 -2.48 3.39
N SER A 293 -1.51 -2.70 3.72
CA SER A 293 -0.43 -1.75 3.40
C SER A 293 -0.09 -1.74 1.92
N LEU A 294 -0.17 -2.89 1.24
CA LEU A 294 0.00 -2.98 -0.22
C LEU A 294 -1.12 -2.24 -0.99
N ALA A 295 -2.28 -2.05 -0.38
CA ALA A 295 -3.38 -1.24 -0.92
C ALA A 295 -3.25 0.26 -0.61
N HIS A 296 -2.18 0.70 0.07
CA HIS A 296 -1.97 2.10 0.45
C HIS A 296 -2.14 3.07 -0.72
N GLY A 297 -2.89 4.14 -0.52
CA GLY A 297 -3.20 5.13 -1.56
C GLY A 297 -4.20 4.64 -2.62
N GLY A 298 -4.75 3.44 -2.48
CA GLY A 298 -5.65 2.80 -3.42
C GLY A 298 -6.87 2.16 -2.76
N VAL A 299 -7.26 1.00 -3.27
CA VAL A 299 -8.48 0.28 -2.88
C VAL A 299 -8.14 -1.09 -2.30
N LEU A 300 -8.66 -1.36 -1.12
CA LEU A 300 -8.73 -2.70 -0.55
C LEU A 300 -10.14 -3.25 -0.80
N PHE A 301 -10.25 -4.30 -1.59
CA PHE A 301 -11.52 -4.95 -1.90
C PHE A 301 -11.63 -6.28 -1.14
N LEU A 302 -12.65 -6.40 -0.29
CA LEU A 302 -12.97 -7.62 0.44
C LEU A 302 -14.27 -8.21 -0.13
N ASP A 303 -14.12 -9.16 -1.04
CA ASP A 303 -15.28 -9.92 -1.56
C ASP A 303 -15.70 -10.98 -0.55
N GLU A 304 -16.98 -11.34 -0.54
CA GLU A 304 -17.55 -12.32 0.39
C GLU A 304 -17.21 -12.00 1.86
N LEU A 305 -17.38 -10.72 2.25
CA LEU A 305 -16.97 -10.21 3.57
C LEU A 305 -17.39 -11.08 4.75
N ALA A 306 -18.60 -11.67 4.70
CA ALA A 306 -19.12 -12.53 5.77
C ALA A 306 -18.43 -13.91 5.85
N GLU A 307 -17.61 -14.28 4.86
CA GLU A 307 -16.85 -15.55 4.88
C GLU A 307 -15.45 -15.39 5.51
N PHE A 308 -14.98 -14.16 5.69
CA PHE A 308 -13.74 -13.92 6.43
C PHE A 308 -13.88 -14.32 7.91
N PRO A 309 -12.84 -14.87 8.53
CA PRO A 309 -12.83 -15.10 9.97
C PRO A 309 -13.04 -13.77 10.73
N ARG A 310 -13.97 -13.77 11.69
CA ARG A 310 -14.30 -12.57 12.48
C ARG A 310 -13.07 -11.92 13.13
N ALA A 311 -12.16 -12.74 13.66
CA ALA A 311 -10.94 -12.26 14.30
C ALA A 311 -10.02 -11.49 13.32
N VAL A 312 -10.03 -11.86 12.02
CA VAL A 312 -9.26 -11.17 10.97
C VAL A 312 -9.90 -9.82 10.65
N LEU A 313 -11.24 -9.80 10.51
CA LEU A 313 -11.98 -8.57 10.23
C LEU A 313 -11.89 -7.56 11.38
N ASP A 314 -11.91 -8.03 12.64
CA ASP A 314 -11.82 -7.15 13.80
C ASP A 314 -10.47 -6.41 13.87
N GLN A 315 -9.40 -7.00 13.35
CA GLN A 315 -8.08 -6.36 13.29
C GLN A 315 -7.98 -5.22 12.25
N LEU A 316 -8.91 -5.15 11.29
CA LEU A 316 -8.97 -4.03 10.34
C LEU A 316 -9.45 -2.71 10.95
N ARG A 317 -10.08 -2.75 12.15
CA ARG A 317 -10.68 -1.57 12.78
C ARG A 317 -9.67 -0.44 12.99
N GLN A 318 -8.52 -0.77 13.55
CA GLN A 318 -7.47 0.20 13.84
C GLN A 318 -6.82 0.75 12.55
N PRO A 319 -6.37 -0.09 11.60
CA PRO A 319 -5.82 0.40 10.33
C PRO A 319 -6.74 1.34 9.55
N LEU A 320 -8.06 1.08 9.56
CA LEU A 320 -9.03 1.94 8.88
C LEU A 320 -9.21 3.30 9.57
N GLU A 321 -8.99 3.39 10.89
CA GLU A 321 -9.03 4.66 11.64
C GLU A 321 -7.71 5.43 11.52
N ASP A 322 -6.61 4.76 11.83
CA ASP A 322 -5.30 5.41 11.96
C ASP A 322 -4.63 5.62 10.59
N GLY A 323 -5.07 4.88 9.56
CA GLY A 323 -4.43 4.86 8.24
C GLY A 323 -3.03 4.25 8.26
N ALA A 324 -2.75 3.41 9.25
CA ALA A 324 -1.49 2.73 9.44
C ALA A 324 -1.70 1.36 10.12
N VAL A 325 -0.84 0.41 9.81
CA VAL A 325 -0.75 -0.88 10.50
C VAL A 325 0.48 -0.85 11.39
N GLN A 326 0.29 -1.06 12.68
CA GLN A 326 1.38 -1.23 13.64
C GLN A 326 1.62 -2.71 13.89
N ILE A 327 2.82 -3.18 13.58
CA ILE A 327 3.25 -4.55 13.82
C ILE A 327 4.27 -4.52 14.96
N SER A 328 3.90 -5.08 16.09
CA SER A 328 4.78 -5.20 17.24
C SER A 328 5.27 -6.64 17.36
N SER A 329 6.59 -6.82 17.34
CA SER A 329 7.24 -8.08 17.68
C SER A 329 7.99 -7.94 19.01
N SER A 330 8.46 -9.03 19.57
CA SER A 330 9.25 -9.02 20.80
C SER A 330 10.53 -8.16 20.72
N GLN A 331 10.96 -7.81 19.52
CA GLN A 331 12.24 -7.14 19.27
C GLN A 331 12.12 -5.75 18.64
N GLN A 332 11.02 -5.45 17.94
CA GLN A 332 10.80 -4.13 17.35
C GLN A 332 9.33 -3.88 17.02
N SER A 333 8.96 -2.61 17.05
CA SER A 333 7.67 -2.12 16.56
C SER A 333 7.88 -1.41 15.23
N THR A 334 7.09 -1.76 14.23
CA THR A 334 7.16 -1.20 12.88
C THR A 334 5.79 -0.71 12.45
N VAL A 335 5.75 0.47 11.84
CA VAL A 335 4.51 1.06 11.32
C VAL A 335 4.56 1.07 9.79
N PHE A 336 3.52 0.52 9.17
CA PHE A 336 3.33 0.59 7.72
C PHE A 336 2.13 1.47 7.39
N PRO A 337 2.26 2.44 6.47
CA PRO A 337 1.12 3.22 6.01
C PRO A 337 0.03 2.34 5.39
N ALA A 338 -1.23 2.68 5.68
CA ALA A 338 -2.40 1.91 5.25
C ALA A 338 -3.60 2.82 4.95
N LEU A 339 -3.35 3.93 4.26
CA LEU A 339 -4.39 4.86 3.81
C LEU A 339 -5.16 4.24 2.65
N VAL A 340 -6.19 3.45 2.93
CA VAL A 340 -6.95 2.72 1.93
C VAL A 340 -8.39 3.20 1.86
N THR A 341 -9.01 3.06 0.69
CA THR A 341 -10.47 3.06 0.55
C THR A 341 -10.94 1.61 0.59
N LEU A 342 -11.66 1.24 1.66
CA LEU A 342 -12.20 -0.10 1.78
C LEU A 342 -13.50 -0.21 0.96
N VAL A 343 -13.54 -1.19 0.06
CA VAL A 343 -14.77 -1.67 -0.57
C VAL A 343 -15.01 -3.09 -0.10
N ALA A 344 -16.15 -3.32 0.51
CA ALA A 344 -16.56 -4.64 0.96
C ALA A 344 -17.79 -5.10 0.19
N ALA A 345 -17.84 -6.36 -0.16
CA ALA A 345 -19.01 -6.97 -0.81
C ALA A 345 -19.47 -8.18 -0.04
N THR A 346 -20.78 -8.37 0.09
CA THR A 346 -21.36 -9.54 0.74
C THR A 346 -22.71 -9.90 0.13
N ASN A 347 -23.12 -11.14 0.32
CA ASN A 347 -24.46 -11.57 0.00
C ASN A 347 -25.43 -11.17 1.12
N PRO A 348 -26.75 -11.05 0.86
CA PRO A 348 -27.73 -10.70 1.89
C PRO A 348 -28.03 -11.81 2.89
N CYS A 349 -27.65 -13.06 2.57
CA CYS A 349 -27.82 -14.25 3.42
C CYS A 349 -26.96 -15.40 2.90
N PRO A 350 -26.83 -16.53 3.61
CA PRO A 350 -26.02 -17.68 3.16
C PRO A 350 -26.39 -18.23 1.78
N CYS A 351 -27.67 -18.27 1.41
CA CYS A 351 -28.08 -18.70 0.06
C CYS A 351 -27.96 -17.61 -1.01
N GLY A 352 -27.75 -16.35 -0.60
CA GLY A 352 -27.58 -15.20 -1.49
C GLY A 352 -28.88 -14.54 -1.97
N TRP A 353 -30.05 -15.11 -1.72
CA TRP A 353 -31.29 -14.71 -2.39
C TRP A 353 -32.29 -13.93 -1.52
N HIS A 354 -31.90 -13.50 -0.32
CA HIS A 354 -32.82 -12.75 0.53
C HIS A 354 -33.17 -11.38 -0.06
N GLY A 355 -34.46 -11.21 -0.40
CA GLY A 355 -35.01 -10.01 -1.02
C GLY A 355 -34.69 -9.88 -2.51
N ASP A 356 -34.32 -10.96 -3.18
CA ASP A 356 -34.30 -11.07 -4.63
C ASP A 356 -35.75 -11.18 -5.16
N ARG A 357 -36.04 -10.59 -6.32
CA ARG A 357 -37.40 -10.58 -6.91
C ARG A 357 -37.76 -11.90 -7.59
N ASP A 358 -36.73 -12.56 -8.16
CA ASP A 358 -36.93 -13.73 -9.03
C ASP A 358 -36.66 -15.04 -8.28
N HIS A 359 -35.91 -14.99 -7.17
CA HIS A 359 -35.48 -16.17 -6.43
C HIS A 359 -35.91 -16.11 -4.98
N GLY A 360 -36.60 -17.14 -4.49
CA GLY A 360 -36.98 -17.29 -3.11
C GLY A 360 -35.80 -17.59 -2.19
N CYS A 361 -35.66 -16.85 -1.09
CA CYS A 361 -34.70 -17.17 -0.05
C CYS A 361 -35.11 -18.42 0.72
N ARG A 362 -34.20 -19.40 0.88
CA ARG A 362 -34.43 -20.65 1.62
C ARG A 362 -33.86 -20.61 3.05
N CYS A 363 -33.27 -19.52 3.48
CA CYS A 363 -32.66 -19.39 4.80
C CYS A 363 -33.71 -19.08 5.87
N SER A 364 -33.63 -19.77 7.00
CA SER A 364 -34.39 -19.42 8.20
C SER A 364 -33.95 -18.06 8.75
N ILE A 365 -34.78 -17.44 9.59
CA ILE A 365 -34.45 -16.17 10.27
C ILE A 365 -33.17 -16.33 11.09
N SER A 366 -33.03 -17.43 11.82
CA SER A 366 -31.86 -17.73 12.65
C SER A 366 -30.57 -17.90 11.82
N GLN A 367 -30.64 -18.51 10.64
CA GLN A 367 -29.49 -18.61 9.72
C GLN A 367 -29.05 -17.24 9.20
N ARG A 368 -29.99 -16.37 8.86
CA ARG A 368 -29.70 -14.99 8.41
C ARG A 368 -29.07 -14.16 9.54
N GLN A 369 -29.59 -14.28 10.76
CA GLN A 369 -29.02 -13.60 11.92
C GLN A 369 -27.60 -14.06 12.21
N ARG A 370 -27.33 -15.37 12.23
CA ARG A 370 -25.98 -15.92 12.41
C ARG A 370 -25.01 -15.45 11.32
N TYR A 371 -25.48 -15.33 10.08
CA TYR A 371 -24.68 -14.84 8.97
C TYR A 371 -24.21 -13.39 9.21
N TRP A 372 -25.13 -12.50 9.58
CA TRP A 372 -24.81 -11.10 9.87
C TRP A 372 -24.02 -10.92 11.17
N GLN A 373 -24.19 -11.80 12.15
CA GLN A 373 -23.40 -11.80 13.39
C GLN A 373 -21.92 -12.09 13.20
N ARG A 374 -21.51 -12.66 12.04
CA ARG A 374 -20.09 -12.78 11.67
C ARG A 374 -19.45 -11.41 11.46
N LEU A 375 -20.22 -10.44 11.01
CA LEU A 375 -19.77 -9.06 10.84
C LEU A 375 -19.97 -8.29 12.15
N SER A 376 -18.89 -7.75 12.68
CA SER A 376 -18.98 -6.97 13.91
C SER A 376 -19.62 -5.61 13.66
N GLY A 377 -20.50 -5.16 14.56
CA GLY A 377 -21.09 -3.83 14.53
C GLY A 377 -20.04 -2.73 14.35
N PRO A 378 -18.96 -2.72 15.15
CA PRO A 378 -17.88 -1.74 15.02
C PRO A 378 -17.18 -1.70 13.66
N LEU A 379 -17.10 -2.80 12.90
CA LEU A 379 -16.59 -2.77 11.53
C LEU A 379 -17.61 -2.16 10.57
N LEU A 380 -18.87 -2.58 10.68
CA LEU A 380 -19.97 -2.04 9.87
C LEU A 380 -20.16 -0.54 10.09
N ASP A 381 -19.96 -0.07 11.31
CA ASP A 381 -19.96 1.37 11.65
C ASP A 381 -18.82 2.16 10.99
N ARG A 382 -17.79 1.51 10.46
CA ARG A 382 -16.71 2.16 9.70
C ARG A 382 -16.99 2.27 8.21
N LEU A 383 -18.01 1.57 7.72
CA LEU A 383 -18.42 1.64 6.32
C LEU A 383 -19.43 2.79 6.16
N ASP A 384 -18.95 3.91 5.59
CA ASP A 384 -19.70 5.16 5.48
C ASP A 384 -20.89 5.04 4.54
N LEU A 385 -20.69 4.30 3.44
CA LEU A 385 -21.69 4.08 2.41
C LEU A 385 -22.09 2.60 2.44
N GLN A 386 -23.38 2.34 2.55
CA GLN A 386 -23.95 0.99 2.53
C GLN A 386 -25.03 0.95 1.46
N LEU A 387 -24.84 0.08 0.47
CA LEU A 387 -25.72 0.02 -0.67
C LEU A 387 -26.24 -1.40 -0.90
N ARG A 388 -27.54 -1.53 -1.07
CA ARG A 388 -28.17 -2.75 -1.55
C ARG A 388 -28.26 -2.72 -3.06
N LEU A 389 -27.73 -3.75 -3.70
CA LEU A 389 -27.79 -3.95 -5.14
C LEU A 389 -28.86 -4.98 -5.49
N GLU A 390 -29.63 -4.68 -6.50
CA GLU A 390 -30.59 -5.61 -7.12
C GLU A 390 -30.00 -6.22 -8.40
N ARG A 391 -30.49 -7.39 -8.78
CA ARG A 391 -30.14 -7.96 -10.07
C ARG A 391 -30.78 -7.15 -11.19
N ARG A 392 -30.04 -6.95 -12.26
CA ARG A 392 -30.61 -6.42 -13.50
C ARG A 392 -31.46 -7.48 -14.18
N SER A 393 -32.64 -7.11 -14.61
CA SER A 393 -33.48 -7.99 -15.42
C SER A 393 -32.81 -8.31 -16.77
N ALA A 394 -33.18 -9.44 -17.36
CA ALA A 394 -32.70 -9.80 -18.71
C ALA A 394 -32.99 -8.70 -19.75
N LYS A 395 -34.13 -7.99 -19.60
CA LYS A 395 -34.50 -6.86 -20.46
C LYS A 395 -33.53 -5.67 -20.30
N GLU A 396 -33.13 -5.33 -19.08
CA GLU A 396 -32.17 -4.26 -18.81
C GLU A 396 -30.78 -4.63 -19.33
N VAL A 397 -30.36 -5.88 -19.18
CA VAL A 397 -29.08 -6.37 -19.72
C VAL A 397 -29.10 -6.31 -21.25
N ALA A 398 -30.18 -6.77 -21.88
CA ALA A 398 -30.33 -6.72 -23.33
C ALA A 398 -30.39 -5.28 -23.86
N ALA A 399 -31.01 -4.36 -23.14
CA ALA A 399 -31.01 -2.94 -23.47
C ALA A 399 -29.60 -2.34 -23.48
N VAL A 400 -28.78 -2.68 -22.47
CA VAL A 400 -27.38 -2.23 -22.39
C VAL A 400 -26.55 -2.80 -23.55
N LEU A 401 -26.75 -4.06 -23.93
CA LEU A 401 -26.04 -4.70 -25.03
C LEU A 401 -26.43 -4.14 -26.42
N LYS A 402 -27.65 -3.63 -26.57
CA LYS A 402 -28.14 -3.03 -27.79
C LYS A 402 -27.76 -1.56 -27.99
N GLN A 403 -27.37 -0.88 -26.92
CA GLN A 403 -26.90 0.50 -27.03
C GLN A 403 -25.50 0.53 -27.64
N PRO A 404 -25.27 1.28 -28.73
CA PRO A 404 -23.90 1.58 -29.13
C PRO A 404 -23.17 2.24 -27.96
N SER A 405 -21.87 1.96 -27.84
CA SER A 405 -21.02 2.45 -26.72
C SER A 405 -21.45 3.84 -26.29
N PRO A 406 -21.77 4.07 -25.02
CA PRO A 406 -22.35 5.34 -24.62
C PRO A 406 -21.41 6.46 -25.01
N THR A 407 -21.84 7.28 -25.93
CA THR A 407 -21.26 8.60 -26.18
C THR A 407 -21.22 9.30 -24.83
N GLN A 408 -20.07 9.77 -24.41
CA GLN A 408 -19.69 10.25 -23.06
C GLN A 408 -20.58 11.36 -22.45
N ALA A 409 -21.70 11.72 -23.07
CA ALA A 409 -22.47 12.92 -22.75
C ALA A 409 -23.84 12.72 -22.08
N ALA A 410 -24.39 11.52 -22.01
CA ALA A 410 -25.73 11.33 -21.50
C ALA A 410 -25.73 10.70 -20.10
N ALA A 411 -26.08 11.48 -19.07
CA ALA A 411 -26.48 11.08 -17.73
C ALA A 411 -25.41 10.43 -16.83
N SER A 412 -24.23 10.99 -16.76
CA SER A 412 -23.30 10.64 -15.67
C SER A 412 -23.58 11.49 -14.44
N TRP A 413 -23.78 10.85 -13.27
CA TRP A 413 -23.91 11.53 -11.97
C TRP A 413 -22.70 12.37 -11.59
N CYS A 414 -21.54 12.11 -12.20
CA CYS A 414 -20.31 12.78 -11.87
C CYS A 414 -19.28 12.61 -12.98
N THR A 415 -18.64 13.68 -13.36
CA THR A 415 -17.51 13.69 -14.27
C THR A 415 -16.20 13.61 -13.49
N PRO A 416 -15.10 13.18 -14.14
CA PRO A 416 -13.76 13.23 -13.55
C PRO A 416 -13.40 14.61 -13.00
N ALA A 417 -13.73 15.64 -13.75
CA ALA A 417 -13.46 17.03 -13.38
C ALA A 417 -14.22 17.45 -12.11
N GLN A 418 -15.41 16.92 -11.87
CA GLN A 418 -16.16 17.20 -10.64
C GLN A 418 -15.52 16.52 -9.42
N ILE A 419 -15.06 15.26 -9.55
CA ILE A 419 -14.32 14.57 -8.49
C ILE A 419 -13.04 15.33 -8.15
N GLU A 420 -12.30 15.74 -9.17
CA GLU A 420 -11.06 16.49 -9.00
C GLU A 420 -11.31 17.85 -8.30
N ARG A 421 -12.31 18.62 -8.75
CA ARG A 421 -12.71 19.89 -8.11
C ARG A 421 -13.14 19.69 -6.66
N ALA A 422 -13.96 18.68 -6.38
CA ALA A 422 -14.36 18.36 -5.01
C ALA A 422 -13.15 18.07 -4.12
N ARG A 423 -12.18 17.29 -4.61
CA ARG A 423 -10.94 17.00 -3.87
C ARG A 423 -10.07 18.23 -3.66
N GLN A 424 -9.94 19.11 -4.64
CA GLN A 424 -9.21 20.38 -4.50
C GLN A 424 -9.86 21.27 -3.43
N ARG A 425 -11.19 21.29 -3.33
CA ARG A 425 -11.90 21.99 -2.24
C ARG A 425 -11.58 21.39 -0.87
N MET A 426 -11.59 20.06 -0.76
CA MET A 426 -11.21 19.37 0.47
C MET A 426 -9.78 19.70 0.88
N GLN A 427 -8.83 19.64 -0.06
CA GLN A 427 -7.42 19.97 0.19
C GLN A 427 -7.22 21.40 0.73
N ARG A 428 -7.99 22.37 0.21
CA ARG A 428 -7.91 23.78 0.65
C ARG A 428 -8.61 24.02 1.98
N ARG A 429 -9.70 23.32 2.25
CA ARG A 429 -10.58 23.57 3.41
C ARG A 429 -10.21 22.72 4.61
N ASN A 430 -9.90 21.45 4.41
CA ASN A 430 -9.75 20.48 5.49
C ASN A 430 -8.34 20.56 6.10
N PRO A 431 -8.21 20.38 7.43
CA PRO A 431 -6.91 20.32 8.09
C PRO A 431 -6.03 19.23 7.47
N GLY A 432 -4.78 19.55 7.16
CA GLY A 432 -3.85 18.60 6.52
C GLY A 432 -4.18 18.22 5.08
N GLY A 433 -5.24 18.79 4.48
CA GLY A 433 -5.70 18.41 3.15
C GLY A 433 -6.46 17.08 3.10
N ASP A 434 -6.96 16.61 4.25
CA ASP A 434 -7.63 15.32 4.40
C ASP A 434 -8.93 15.25 3.58
N SER A 435 -9.29 14.03 3.16
CA SER A 435 -10.61 13.76 2.56
C SER A 435 -11.73 13.89 3.60
N ASN A 436 -12.96 14.19 3.16
CA ASN A 436 -14.09 14.35 4.08
C ASN A 436 -14.38 13.09 4.92
N GLY A 437 -14.17 11.89 4.38
CA GLY A 437 -14.36 10.63 5.10
C GLY A 437 -13.46 10.50 6.34
N ARG A 438 -12.37 11.26 6.41
CA ARG A 438 -11.41 11.24 7.52
C ARG A 438 -11.54 12.40 8.51
N LEU A 439 -12.41 13.36 8.24
CA LEU A 439 -12.58 14.51 9.12
C LEU A 439 -12.97 14.07 10.54
N SER A 440 -12.26 14.58 11.55
CA SER A 440 -12.70 14.45 12.93
C SER A 440 -14.00 15.25 13.17
N ALA A 441 -14.73 14.92 14.23
CA ALA A 441 -15.93 15.68 14.61
C ALA A 441 -15.61 17.18 14.82
N ALA A 442 -14.47 17.49 15.45
CA ALA A 442 -14.03 18.87 15.66
C ALA A 442 -13.69 19.58 14.34
N ALA A 443 -13.04 18.88 13.40
CA ALA A 443 -12.74 19.43 12.08
C ALA A 443 -14.03 19.65 11.27
N LEU A 444 -14.94 18.69 11.27
CA LEU A 444 -16.24 18.80 10.59
C LEU A 444 -17.06 19.98 11.12
N ARG A 445 -17.07 20.21 12.44
CA ARG A 445 -17.75 21.37 13.05
C ARG A 445 -17.17 22.71 12.59
N ARG A 446 -15.85 22.79 12.44
CA ARG A 446 -15.17 24.03 12.01
C ARG A 446 -15.28 24.30 10.51
N THR A 447 -15.20 23.27 9.71
CA THR A 447 -15.03 23.38 8.25
C THR A 447 -16.22 22.85 7.45
N GLY A 448 -17.18 22.20 8.09
CA GLY A 448 -18.31 21.53 7.42
C GLY A 448 -19.33 22.49 6.82
N ALA A 449 -19.47 23.72 7.36
CA ALA A 449 -20.46 24.72 6.94
C ALA A 449 -21.86 24.11 6.80
N ILE A 450 -22.38 23.54 7.90
CA ILE A 450 -23.67 22.82 7.92
C ILE A 450 -24.78 23.81 8.28
N GLU A 451 -25.80 23.87 7.44
CA GLU A 451 -26.97 24.76 7.64
C GLU A 451 -27.87 24.26 8.77
N ALA A 452 -28.62 25.17 9.44
CA ALA A 452 -29.50 24.81 10.53
C ALA A 452 -30.57 23.78 10.11
N ALA A 453 -31.20 23.97 8.95
CA ALA A 453 -32.20 23.04 8.41
C ALA A 453 -31.61 21.64 8.08
N ALA A 454 -30.33 21.57 7.77
CA ALA A 454 -29.62 20.32 7.56
C ALA A 454 -29.36 19.58 8.90
N LEU A 455 -29.01 20.32 9.96
CA LEU A 455 -28.85 19.78 11.31
C LEU A 455 -30.16 19.25 11.88
N GLU A 456 -31.25 19.99 11.72
CA GLU A 456 -32.60 19.55 12.14
C GLU A 456 -32.98 18.19 11.48
N LEU A 457 -32.80 18.08 10.18
CA LEU A 457 -33.06 16.81 9.48
C LEU A 457 -32.12 15.69 9.98
N TRP A 458 -30.85 16.00 10.20
CA TRP A 458 -29.87 15.04 10.73
C TRP A 458 -30.29 14.52 12.12
N GLU A 459 -30.72 15.40 13.03
CA GLU A 459 -31.24 15.02 14.35
C GLU A 459 -32.46 14.11 14.25
N GLN A 460 -33.41 14.48 13.39
CA GLN A 460 -34.60 13.67 13.11
C GLN A 460 -34.23 12.27 12.63
N LEU A 461 -33.28 12.15 11.68
CA LEU A 461 -32.84 10.88 11.12
C LEU A 461 -32.11 10.00 12.16
N ILE A 462 -31.28 10.58 13.04
CA ILE A 462 -30.63 9.85 14.13
C ILE A 462 -31.69 9.28 15.08
N ASN A 463 -32.63 10.08 15.51
CA ASN A 463 -33.68 9.67 16.46
C ASN A 463 -34.60 8.61 15.86
N GLN A 464 -35.09 8.81 14.63
CA GLN A 464 -36.01 7.89 13.96
C GLN A 464 -35.35 6.54 13.59
N ARG A 465 -34.11 6.57 13.18
CA ARG A 465 -33.40 5.35 12.73
C ARG A 465 -32.56 4.70 13.82
N GLY A 466 -32.46 5.28 15.02
CA GLY A 466 -31.63 4.78 16.12
C GLY A 466 -30.16 4.68 15.76
N LEU A 467 -29.61 5.68 15.05
CA LEU A 467 -28.22 5.68 14.62
C LEU A 467 -27.29 6.00 15.79
N SER A 468 -26.13 5.35 15.84
CA SER A 468 -25.07 5.71 16.77
C SER A 468 -24.52 7.12 16.45
N THR A 469 -23.94 7.81 17.43
CA THR A 469 -23.27 9.10 17.24
C THR A 469 -22.21 9.01 16.11
N ARG A 470 -21.50 7.90 16.04
CA ARG A 470 -20.52 7.64 14.99
C ARG A 470 -21.15 7.59 13.61
N SER A 471 -22.23 6.83 13.47
CA SER A 471 -23.00 6.74 12.21
C SER A 471 -23.59 8.08 11.81
N GLY A 472 -24.03 8.89 12.78
CA GLY A 472 -24.48 10.26 12.54
C GLY A 472 -23.38 11.16 11.98
N LEU A 473 -22.17 11.10 12.54
CA LEU A 473 -21.03 11.88 12.02
C LEU A 473 -20.63 11.44 10.61
N GLN A 474 -20.69 10.15 10.30
CA GLN A 474 -20.43 9.66 8.96
C GLN A 474 -21.44 10.18 7.95
N LEU A 475 -22.73 10.24 8.33
CA LEU A 475 -23.76 10.81 7.48
C LEU A 475 -23.43 12.27 7.11
N LEU A 476 -22.98 13.09 8.07
CA LEU A 476 -22.57 14.47 7.81
C LEU A 476 -21.31 14.57 6.93
N ARG A 477 -20.34 13.66 7.09
CA ARG A 477 -19.16 13.58 6.21
C ARG A 477 -19.55 13.27 4.77
N VAL A 478 -20.49 12.34 4.57
CA VAL A 478 -21.04 12.01 3.25
C VAL A 478 -21.81 13.20 2.69
N ALA A 479 -22.67 13.85 3.49
CA ALA A 479 -23.42 15.05 3.08
C ALA A 479 -22.47 16.19 2.66
N ARG A 480 -21.35 16.39 3.39
CA ARG A 480 -20.33 17.36 2.99
C ARG A 480 -19.70 17.00 1.64
N THR A 481 -19.47 15.72 1.37
CA THR A 481 -18.93 15.26 0.07
C THR A 481 -19.95 15.48 -1.07
N ILE A 482 -21.24 15.26 -0.80
CA ILE A 482 -22.32 15.56 -1.75
C ILE A 482 -22.33 17.06 -2.09
N ALA A 483 -22.24 17.93 -1.07
CA ALA A 483 -22.19 19.36 -1.29
C ALA A 483 -20.95 19.79 -2.09
N ASP A 484 -19.78 19.19 -1.82
CA ASP A 484 -18.54 19.46 -2.58
C ASP A 484 -18.63 19.02 -4.05
N LEU A 485 -19.25 17.86 -4.33
CA LEU A 485 -19.49 17.37 -5.70
C LEU A 485 -20.49 18.23 -6.46
N ASN A 486 -21.46 18.80 -5.76
CA ASN A 486 -22.49 19.69 -6.32
C ASN A 486 -22.07 21.17 -6.34
N ASP A 487 -20.76 21.45 -6.11
CA ASP A 487 -20.20 22.80 -6.10
C ASP A 487 -20.81 23.76 -5.05
N ARG A 488 -21.36 23.22 -3.93
CA ARG A 488 -21.98 24.02 -2.86
C ARG A 488 -21.00 24.35 -1.74
N ALA A 489 -21.08 25.56 -1.22
CA ALA A 489 -20.25 26.02 -0.10
C ALA A 489 -20.69 25.40 1.23
N SER A 490 -21.99 25.23 1.45
CA SER A 490 -22.61 24.69 2.66
C SER A 490 -23.26 23.32 2.44
N VAL A 491 -23.50 22.61 3.53
CA VAL A 491 -24.30 21.38 3.55
C VAL A 491 -25.74 21.76 3.79
N ASP A 492 -26.58 21.60 2.77
CA ASP A 492 -28.02 21.87 2.85
C ASP A 492 -28.80 20.61 3.27
N ARG A 493 -30.11 20.80 3.48
CA ARG A 493 -31.06 19.72 3.83
C ARG A 493 -31.06 18.59 2.79
N ASN A 494 -30.94 18.92 1.49
CA ASN A 494 -30.96 17.94 0.41
C ASN A 494 -29.72 17.04 0.43
N ALA A 495 -28.55 17.58 0.75
CA ALA A 495 -27.32 16.80 0.88
C ALA A 495 -27.42 15.78 2.03
N VAL A 496 -28.04 16.14 3.16
CA VAL A 496 -28.30 15.22 4.27
C VAL A 496 -29.32 14.15 3.89
N ALA A 497 -30.39 14.54 3.19
CA ALA A 497 -31.40 13.59 2.71
C ALA A 497 -30.78 12.57 1.74
N GLU A 498 -30.00 13.03 0.74
CA GLU A 498 -29.28 12.15 -0.18
C GLU A 498 -28.30 11.23 0.57
N ALA A 499 -27.51 11.76 1.51
CA ALA A 499 -26.58 10.97 2.31
C ALA A 499 -27.27 9.82 3.06
N SER A 500 -28.50 10.06 3.53
CA SER A 500 -29.31 9.07 4.24
C SER A 500 -29.71 7.85 3.39
N CYS A 501 -29.75 8.01 2.06
CA CYS A 501 -30.05 6.92 1.13
C CYS A 501 -28.91 5.88 1.05
N PHE A 502 -27.70 6.27 1.44
CA PHE A 502 -26.53 5.39 1.48
C PHE A 502 -26.33 4.71 2.84
N ARG A 503 -27.34 4.70 3.69
CA ARG A 503 -27.35 4.01 4.98
C ARG A 503 -28.49 3.00 5.01
N CYS A 504 -28.15 1.74 4.70
CA CYS A 504 -29.12 0.63 4.75
C CYS A 504 -29.27 0.13 6.18
N THR A 505 -30.01 0.89 7.04
CA THR A 505 -30.31 0.48 8.42
C THR A 505 -31.12 -0.82 8.49
N ASP A 506 -31.86 -1.16 7.43
CA ASP A 506 -32.73 -2.34 7.38
C ASP A 506 -31.97 -3.68 7.18
N LEU A 507 -30.69 -3.60 6.79
CA LEU A 507 -29.87 -4.81 6.67
C LEU A 507 -29.61 -5.50 8.01
N LEU A 508 -29.65 -4.72 9.10
CA LEU A 508 -29.33 -5.17 10.46
C LEU A 508 -30.57 -5.21 11.37
N LYS A 509 -31.70 -4.59 10.97
CA LYS A 509 -32.93 -4.65 11.75
C LYS A 509 -33.61 -6.00 11.60
N GLN A 510 -33.97 -6.58 12.71
CA GLN A 510 -34.82 -7.76 12.77
C GLN A 510 -36.19 -7.43 12.15
N PRO A 511 -36.75 -8.27 11.27
CA PRO A 511 -38.19 -8.19 10.99
C PRO A 511 -38.91 -8.64 12.26
N GLY A 512 -39.45 -7.69 13.03
CA GLY A 512 -40.23 -8.01 14.22
C GLY A 512 -40.12 -7.04 15.40
N ALA A 513 -39.36 -5.96 15.30
CA ALA A 513 -39.41 -4.87 16.28
C ALA A 513 -40.23 -3.70 15.68
N GLN A 514 -41.53 -3.87 15.68
CA GLN A 514 -42.50 -2.77 15.66
C GLN A 514 -43.01 -2.55 17.08
#